data_32729fc384cbbb07501c959d9bbeaaad
#
_entry.id   32729fc384cbbb07501c959d9bbeaaad
#
_cell.length_a   1.000
_cell.length_b   1.000
_cell.length_c   1.000
_cell.angle_alpha   90.00
_cell.angle_beta   90.00
_cell.angle_gamma   90.00
#
_symmetry.space_group_name_H-M   'P 1'
#
loop_
_entity.id
_entity.type
_entity.pdbx_description
1 polymer ?
#
loop_
_entity_poly.entity_id
_entity_poly.type
_entity_poly.pdbx_seq_one_letter_code
_entity_poly.pdbx_strand_id
1 'polypeptide(L)' 'MEEEMKNRVFDVYHEMSGLAALLDAAAHGDMTDPEQIVEYASGQVARLSDALAAAIRDCPQP' A
#
# COMPACT_ATOMS: atom_id res chain seq x y z
N MET A 1 -7.20 -0.29 -21.57
CA MET A 1 -5.88 0.16 -21.08
C MET A 1 -5.99 1.12 -19.92
N GLU A 2 -6.73 2.22 -20.12
CA GLU A 2 -6.95 3.18 -19.03
C GLU A 2 -7.67 2.55 -17.85
N GLU A 3 -8.63 1.70 -18.15
CA GLU A 3 -9.41 1.00 -17.12
C GLU A 3 -8.49 0.11 -16.27
N GLU A 4 -7.60 -0.61 -16.93
CA GLU A 4 -6.67 -1.49 -16.25
C GLU A 4 -5.71 -0.72 -15.36
N MET A 5 -5.18 0.37 -15.86
CA MET A 5 -4.29 1.23 -15.09
C MET A 5 -5.02 1.80 -13.87
N LYS A 6 -6.23 2.27 -14.08
CA LYS A 6 -7.07 2.80 -13.02
C LYS A 6 -7.31 1.76 -11.94
N ASN A 7 -7.59 0.53 -12.33
CA ASN A 7 -7.82 -0.54 -11.37
C ASN A 7 -6.58 -0.85 -10.56
N ARG A 8 -5.41 -0.83 -11.19
CA ARG A 8 -4.15 -1.08 -10.51
C ARG A 8 -3.88 0.00 -9.47
N VAL A 9 -4.12 1.25 -9.84
CA VAL A 9 -3.93 2.37 -8.92
C VAL A 9 -4.93 2.27 -7.76
N PHE A 10 -6.16 1.91 -8.04
CA PHE A 10 -7.17 1.73 -7.01
C PHE A 10 -6.79 0.63 -6.03
N ASP A 11 -6.24 -0.48 -6.54
CA ASP A 11 -5.80 -1.58 -5.67
C ASP A 11 -4.73 -1.10 -4.70
N VAL A 12 -3.75 -0.34 -5.21
CA VAL A 12 -2.69 0.21 -4.37
C VAL A 12 -3.28 1.15 -3.33
N TYR A 13 -4.19 2.01 -3.75
CA TYR A 13 -4.84 2.94 -2.85
C TYR A 13 -5.57 2.22 -1.71
N HIS A 14 -6.34 1.19 -2.05
CA HIS A 14 -7.09 0.44 -1.04
C HIS A 14 -6.16 -0.25 -0.05
N GLU A 15 -5.08 -0.84 -0.53
CA GLU A 15 -4.13 -1.49 0.36
C GLU A 15 -3.43 -0.47 1.25
N MET A 16 -3.10 0.70 0.71
CA MET A 16 -2.49 1.75 1.50
C MET A 16 -3.44 2.27 2.59
N SER A 17 -4.72 2.38 2.25
CA SER A 17 -5.71 2.82 3.23
C SER A 17 -5.84 1.85 4.38
N GLY A 18 -5.85 0.55 4.06
CA GLY A 18 -5.91 -0.48 5.09
C GLY A 18 -4.67 -0.47 5.96
N LEU A 19 -3.52 -0.29 5.32
CA LEU A 19 -2.25 -0.23 6.03
C LEU A 19 -2.20 0.99 6.96
N ALA A 20 -2.68 2.12 6.48
CA ALA A 20 -2.73 3.33 7.30
C ALA A 20 -3.61 3.13 8.53
N ALA A 21 -4.75 2.47 8.36
CA ALA A 21 -5.64 2.18 9.49
C ALA A 21 -4.97 1.27 10.50
N LEU A 22 -4.23 0.28 10.02
CA LEU A 22 -3.50 -0.65 10.88
C LEU A 22 -2.43 0.08 11.69
N LEU A 23 -1.67 0.94 11.01
CA LEU A 23 -0.63 1.71 11.67
C LEU A 23 -1.20 2.70 12.68
N ASP A 24 -2.35 3.28 12.37
CA ASP A 24 -3.02 4.19 13.27
C ASP A 24 -3.45 3.46 14.56
N ALA A 25 -4.00 2.26 14.40
CA ALA A 25 -4.39 1.46 15.55
C ALA A 25 -3.17 1.11 16.41
N ALA A 26 -2.06 0.75 15.78
CA ALA A 26 -0.83 0.44 16.49
C ALA A 26 -0.32 1.65 17.26
N ALA A 27 -0.38 2.82 16.64
CA ALA A 27 0.09 4.05 17.26
C ALA A 27 -0.75 4.44 18.48
N HIS A 28 -2.01 4.04 18.50
CA HIS A 28 -2.90 4.36 19.62
C HIS A 28 -2.95 3.25 20.67
N GLY A 29 -2.08 2.25 20.53
CA GLY A 29 -1.99 1.20 21.53
C GLY A 29 -3.09 0.15 21.48
N ASP A 30 -3.80 0.09 20.37
CA ASP A 30 -4.88 -0.90 20.20
C ASP A 30 -4.35 -2.27 19.80
N MET A 31 -3.05 -2.37 19.56
CA MET A 31 -2.42 -3.60 19.12
C MET A 31 -1.57 -4.20 20.22
N THR A 32 -1.56 -5.52 20.29
CA THR A 32 -0.80 -6.25 21.33
C THR A 32 0.70 -6.25 21.05
N ASP A 33 1.06 -6.18 19.77
CA ASP A 33 2.47 -6.28 19.36
C ASP A 33 2.77 -5.26 18.25
N PRO A 34 2.99 -4.00 18.60
CA PRO A 34 3.21 -2.97 17.61
C PRO A 34 4.48 -3.18 16.78
N GLU A 35 5.50 -3.84 17.33
CA GLU A 35 6.72 -4.11 16.57
C GLU A 35 6.47 -5.01 15.38
N GLN A 36 5.68 -6.06 15.59
CA GLN A 36 5.29 -6.96 14.50
C GLN A 36 4.48 -6.23 13.44
N ILE A 37 3.61 -5.33 13.88
CA ILE A 37 2.80 -4.54 12.95
C ILE A 37 3.70 -3.66 12.09
N VAL A 38 4.70 -3.04 12.69
CA VAL A 38 5.64 -2.19 11.96
C VAL A 38 6.43 -3.00 10.94
N GLU A 39 6.88 -4.19 11.31
CA GLU A 39 7.59 -5.07 10.38
C GLU A 39 6.72 -5.47 9.21
N TYR A 40 5.50 -5.87 9.49
CA TYR A 40 4.55 -6.22 8.46
C TYR A 40 4.28 -5.04 7.54
N ALA A 41 4.07 -3.87 8.13
CA ALA A 41 3.78 -2.65 7.37
C ALA A 41 4.96 -2.28 6.47
N SER A 42 6.18 -2.44 6.96
CA SER A 42 7.37 -2.14 6.15
C SER A 42 7.42 -3.00 4.89
N GLY A 43 7.13 -4.30 5.04
CA GLY A 43 7.09 -5.19 3.91
C GLY A 43 5.98 -4.83 2.92
N GLN A 44 4.82 -4.45 3.44
CA GLN A 44 3.70 -4.05 2.60
C GLN A 44 3.99 -2.77 1.84
N VAL A 45 4.62 -1.80 2.52
CA VAL A 45 4.97 -0.54 1.87
C VAL A 45 5.94 -0.79 0.72
N ALA A 46 6.93 -1.65 0.93
CA ALA A 46 7.89 -1.99 -0.13
C ALA A 46 7.18 -2.61 -1.33
N ARG A 47 6.28 -3.54 -1.07
CA ARG A 47 5.53 -4.20 -2.13
C ARG A 47 4.62 -3.23 -2.88
N LEU A 48 3.95 -2.35 -2.14
CA LEU A 48 3.07 -1.36 -2.76
C LEU A 48 3.87 -0.36 -3.59
N SER A 49 5.03 0.01 -3.10
CA SER A 49 5.92 0.91 -3.82
C SER A 49 6.34 0.28 -5.15
N ASP A 50 6.68 -1.00 -5.13
CA ASP A 50 7.05 -1.72 -6.36
C ASP A 50 5.88 -1.82 -7.32
N ALA A 51 4.69 -2.09 -6.79
CA ALA A 51 3.49 -2.20 -7.61
C ALA A 51 3.17 -0.86 -8.28
N LEU A 52 3.31 0.22 -7.52
CA LEU A 52 3.05 1.55 -8.05
C LEU A 52 4.08 1.93 -9.12
N ALA A 53 5.34 1.62 -8.86
CA ALA A 53 6.40 1.90 -9.83
C ALA A 53 6.16 1.12 -11.13
N ALA A 54 5.72 -0.13 -11.01
CA ALA A 54 5.40 -0.94 -12.19
C ALA A 54 4.24 -0.34 -12.97
N ALA A 55 3.21 0.14 -12.27
CA ALA A 55 2.06 0.75 -12.91
C ALA A 55 2.45 2.02 -13.66
N ILE A 56 3.31 2.83 -13.04
CA ILE A 56 3.80 4.06 -13.69
C ILE A 56 4.62 3.72 -14.91
N ARG A 57 5.48 2.71 -14.80
CA ARG A 57 6.35 2.29 -15.90
C ARG A 57 5.53 1.81 -17.09
N ASP A 58 4.42 1.13 -16.83
CA ASP A 58 3.57 0.58 -17.87
C ASP A 58 2.59 1.61 -18.42
N CYS A 59 2.56 2.80 -17.83
CA CYS A 59 1.64 3.85 -18.26
C CYS A 59 2.08 4.39 -19.63
N PRO A 60 1.15 4.51 -20.58
CA PRO A 60 1.51 5.05 -21.89
C PRO A 60 2.00 6.49 -21.78
N GLN A 61 3.11 6.75 -22.43
CA GLN A 61 3.68 8.09 -22.44
C GLN A 61 3.11 8.90 -23.62
N PRO A 62 2.79 10.18 -23.38
CA PRO A 62 2.30 11.04 -24.47
C PRO A 62 3.33 11.30 -25.54
#